data_84570212787c48147ee19ecacbabb3dd
#
_entry.id   84570212787c48147ee19ecacbabb3dd
#
_cell.length_a   1.000
_cell.length_b   1.000
_cell.length_c   1.000
_cell.angle_alpha   90.00
_cell.angle_beta   90.00
_cell.angle_gamma   90.00
#
_symmetry.space_group_name_H-M   'P 1'
#
loop_
_entity.id
_entity.type
_entity.pdbx_description
1 polymer ?
#
loop_
_entity_poly.entity_id
_entity_poly.type
_entity_poly.pdbx_seq_one_letter_code
_entity_poly.pdbx_strand_id
1 'polypeptide(L)'
;MSKKDRKIILIAQCLVNPYCRVHILGQNFPLSHELMNYLMEKRVGIIQYPCPETTAMGLKRNPQGRQQYYNIFFRNHCKELLKVPMLMVREFIRSNYRLVGYIGLENSPTCGIHWGEHNVNRYNTESPNPVEQPEPNEPVLMGIMAEILSEELNKEGNYAPFLELPVKEPAESAKRKMFWEELIKNVEPYGKEV
;
A
#
# COMPACT_ATOMS: atom_id res chain seq x y z
N MET A 1 -3.89 -1.21 30.04
CA MET A 1 -4.29 -1.58 28.65
C MET A 1 -4.59 -3.06 28.63
N SER A 2 -5.81 -3.43 28.24
CA SER A 2 -6.16 -4.83 28.03
C SER A 2 -5.23 -5.43 26.96
N LYS A 3 -4.76 -6.68 27.14
CA LYS A 3 -3.94 -7.40 26.15
C LYS A 3 -4.65 -7.54 24.79
N LYS A 4 -5.96 -7.34 24.71
CA LYS A 4 -6.80 -7.50 23.52
C LYS A 4 -6.74 -6.34 22.50
N ASP A 5 -6.05 -5.23 22.81
CA ASP A 5 -6.13 -4.01 21.98
C ASP A 5 -4.81 -3.57 21.35
N ARG A 6 -3.84 -4.48 21.25
CA ARG A 6 -2.55 -4.19 20.63
C ARG A 6 -2.64 -4.43 19.13
N LYS A 7 -2.43 -3.38 18.36
CA LYS A 7 -2.62 -3.37 16.90
C LYS A 7 -1.39 -2.86 16.19
N ILE A 8 -1.10 -3.45 15.04
CA ILE A 8 -0.09 -3.00 14.10
C ILE A 8 -0.68 -2.92 12.69
N ILE A 9 -0.13 -2.05 11.87
CA ILE A 9 -0.48 -1.91 10.47
C ILE A 9 0.78 -1.76 9.62
N LEU A 10 0.79 -2.36 8.43
CA LEU A 10 1.83 -2.14 7.43
C LEU A 10 1.43 -0.99 6.51
N ILE A 11 2.37 -0.08 6.22
CA ILE A 11 2.09 1.03 5.30
C ILE A 11 3.22 1.28 4.31
N ALA A 12 2.86 1.76 3.13
CA ALA A 12 3.81 2.22 2.14
C ALA A 12 4.55 3.48 2.62
N GLN A 13 5.85 3.55 2.37
CA GLN A 13 6.69 4.68 2.80
C GLN A 13 6.15 6.04 2.36
N CYS A 14 5.61 6.15 1.16
CA CYS A 14 5.12 7.41 0.61
C CYS A 14 3.89 7.96 1.34
N LEU A 15 3.24 7.18 2.20
CA LEU A 15 2.15 7.63 3.06
C LEU A 15 2.65 8.41 4.29
N VAL A 16 3.88 8.17 4.70
CA VAL A 16 4.56 8.89 5.80
C VAL A 16 5.51 9.94 5.26
N ASN A 17 6.25 9.58 4.21
CA ASN A 17 7.21 10.46 3.57
C ASN A 17 6.85 10.67 2.08
N PRO A 18 6.06 11.70 1.76
CA PRO A 18 5.62 11.96 0.40
C PRO A 18 6.77 12.29 -0.56
N TYR A 19 7.93 12.69 -0.06
CA TYR A 19 9.10 13.01 -0.88
C TYR A 19 9.74 11.81 -1.58
N CYS A 20 9.40 10.58 -1.20
CA CYS A 20 9.85 9.40 -1.93
C CYS A 20 9.01 9.10 -3.20
N ARG A 21 7.94 9.84 -3.46
CA ARG A 21 7.18 9.72 -4.72
C ARG A 21 7.94 10.33 -5.91
N VAL A 22 7.51 9.90 -7.10
CA VAL A 22 7.99 10.52 -8.34
C VAL A 22 7.68 12.01 -8.32
N HIS A 23 8.70 12.83 -8.51
CA HIS A 23 8.66 14.28 -8.26
C HIS A 23 7.54 15.00 -9.04
N ILE A 24 7.30 14.61 -10.28
CA ILE A 24 6.27 15.24 -11.14
C ILE A 24 4.82 14.92 -10.73
N LEU A 25 4.59 13.93 -9.86
CA LEU A 25 3.26 13.53 -9.44
C LEU A 25 2.72 14.30 -8.23
N GLY A 26 3.50 15.28 -7.75
CA GLY A 26 3.16 16.05 -6.57
C GLY A 26 3.45 15.32 -5.25
N GLN A 27 3.67 16.07 -4.21
CA GLN A 27 4.18 15.58 -2.93
C GLN A 27 3.26 15.92 -1.75
N ASN A 28 2.14 16.60 -2.00
CA ASN A 28 1.22 16.99 -0.94
C ASN A 28 0.10 15.96 -0.78
N PHE A 29 -0.09 15.49 0.46
CA PHE A 29 -1.08 14.48 0.80
C PHE A 29 -1.85 14.84 2.08
N PRO A 30 -2.86 15.71 1.99
CA PRO A 30 -3.70 16.01 3.15
C PRO A 30 -4.26 14.73 3.79
N LEU A 31 -4.70 13.76 2.97
CA LEU A 31 -5.26 12.51 3.44
C LEU A 31 -4.25 11.63 4.19
N SER A 32 -2.95 11.75 3.87
CA SER A 32 -1.91 11.06 4.64
C SER A 32 -1.79 11.60 6.06
N HIS A 33 -1.94 12.89 6.28
CA HIS A 33 -1.99 13.47 7.62
C HIS A 33 -3.21 13.01 8.41
N GLU A 34 -4.39 12.97 7.78
CA GLU A 34 -5.61 12.43 8.39
C GLU A 34 -5.41 10.97 8.82
N LEU A 35 -4.83 10.16 7.94
CA LEU A 35 -4.51 8.77 8.22
C LEU A 35 -3.54 8.63 9.41
N MET A 36 -2.43 9.38 9.42
CA MET A 36 -1.47 9.31 10.51
C MET A 36 -2.09 9.73 11.84
N ASN A 37 -2.86 10.82 11.87
CA ASN A 37 -3.56 11.28 13.07
C ASN A 37 -4.52 10.19 13.58
N TYR A 38 -5.34 9.62 12.71
CA TYR A 38 -6.25 8.54 13.08
C TYR A 38 -5.52 7.34 13.68
N LEU A 39 -4.45 6.85 13.03
CA LEU A 39 -3.70 5.70 13.53
C LEU A 39 -3.05 5.97 14.89
N MET A 40 -2.51 7.17 15.10
CA MET A 40 -1.92 7.58 16.37
C MET A 40 -2.97 7.71 17.48
N GLU A 41 -4.12 8.32 17.23
CA GLU A 41 -5.23 8.41 18.17
C GLU A 41 -5.75 7.03 18.58
N LYS A 42 -5.86 6.11 17.61
CA LYS A 42 -6.28 4.71 17.86
C LYS A 42 -5.17 3.82 18.39
N ARG A 43 -3.98 4.36 18.64
CA ARG A 43 -2.80 3.65 19.17
C ARG A 43 -2.43 2.42 18.34
N VAL A 44 -2.49 2.55 17.01
CA VAL A 44 -2.04 1.53 16.07
C VAL A 44 -0.53 1.70 15.84
N GLY A 45 0.24 0.66 16.10
CA GLY A 45 1.66 0.64 15.77
C GLY A 45 1.87 0.59 14.25
N ILE A 46 2.73 1.45 13.71
CA ILE A 46 2.98 1.56 12.28
C ILE A 46 4.27 0.85 11.92
N ILE A 47 4.21 -0.10 11.01
CA ILE A 47 5.37 -0.72 10.36
C ILE A 47 5.42 -0.20 8.93
N GLN A 48 6.45 0.58 8.62
CA GLN A 48 6.69 1.11 7.29
C GLN A 48 7.69 0.25 6.55
N TYR A 49 7.43 -0.09 5.29
CA TYR A 49 8.45 -0.67 4.41
C TYR A 49 9.02 0.39 3.46
N PRO A 50 10.31 0.29 3.09
CA PRO A 50 10.96 1.25 2.18
C PRO A 50 10.28 1.27 0.81
N CYS A 51 10.26 2.45 0.17
CA CYS A 51 9.74 2.57 -1.20
C CYS A 51 10.62 1.79 -2.18
N PRO A 52 10.10 0.74 -2.84
CA PRO A 52 10.90 -0.09 -3.74
C PRO A 52 11.38 0.67 -4.97
N GLU A 53 10.61 1.65 -5.43
CA GLU A 53 11.00 2.48 -6.56
C GLU A 53 12.14 3.43 -6.22
N THR A 54 12.05 4.10 -5.05
CA THR A 54 13.10 5.03 -4.60
C THR A 54 14.41 4.31 -4.33
N THR A 55 14.33 3.12 -3.73
CA THR A 55 15.52 2.33 -3.38
C THR A 55 16.17 1.66 -4.60
N ALA A 56 15.39 1.36 -5.66
CA ALA A 56 15.93 0.80 -6.90
C ALA A 56 16.46 1.87 -7.86
N MET A 57 15.77 3.02 -7.99
CA MET A 57 16.03 3.98 -9.07
C MET A 57 16.27 5.42 -8.61
N GLY A 58 16.18 5.67 -7.30
CA GLY A 58 16.40 6.99 -6.72
C GLY A 58 15.20 7.95 -6.84
N LEU A 59 15.39 9.16 -6.32
CA LEU A 59 14.34 10.18 -6.25
C LEU A 59 14.02 10.82 -7.59
N LYS A 60 15.00 10.90 -8.50
CA LYS A 60 14.87 11.54 -9.81
C LYS A 60 14.38 10.60 -10.92
N ARG A 61 13.81 9.46 -10.54
CA ARG A 61 13.28 8.50 -11.52
C ARG A 61 12.09 9.07 -12.30
N ASN A 62 11.94 8.61 -13.52
CA ASN A 62 10.73 8.85 -14.30
C ASN A 62 9.58 7.95 -13.81
N PRO A 63 8.32 8.40 -13.96
CA PRO A 63 7.16 7.53 -13.74
C PRO A 63 7.22 6.31 -14.66
N GLN A 64 6.86 5.15 -14.12
CA GLN A 64 6.83 3.89 -14.85
C GLN A 64 5.50 3.15 -14.58
N GLY A 65 5.10 2.31 -15.51
CA GLY A 65 3.98 1.40 -15.34
C GLY A 65 4.38 0.11 -14.63
N ARG A 66 3.39 -0.70 -14.28
CA ARG A 66 3.62 -1.98 -13.60
C ARG A 66 4.49 -2.94 -14.42
N GLN A 67 4.34 -2.92 -15.75
CA GLN A 67 5.09 -3.81 -16.66
C GLN A 67 6.60 -3.61 -16.56
N GLN A 68 7.08 -2.37 -16.39
CA GLN A 68 8.50 -2.09 -16.23
C GLN A 68 9.07 -2.66 -14.92
N TYR A 69 8.23 -2.73 -13.87
CA TYR A 69 8.58 -3.31 -12.58
C TYR A 69 8.39 -4.83 -12.52
N TYR A 70 7.62 -5.41 -13.44
CA TYR A 70 7.35 -6.85 -13.47
C TYR A 70 8.52 -7.62 -14.08
N ASN A 71 9.63 -7.65 -13.37
CA ASN A 71 10.82 -8.38 -13.73
C ASN A 71 11.49 -9.03 -12.51
N ILE A 72 12.34 -10.01 -12.73
CA ILE A 72 12.95 -10.83 -11.67
C ILE A 72 13.84 -10.00 -10.74
N PHE A 73 14.54 -8.99 -11.25
CA PHE A 73 15.44 -8.15 -10.45
C PHE A 73 14.64 -7.29 -9.47
N PHE A 74 13.60 -6.63 -9.97
CA PHE A 74 12.76 -5.78 -9.13
C PHE A 74 11.95 -6.59 -8.11
N ARG A 75 11.43 -7.77 -8.49
CA ARG A 75 10.76 -8.67 -7.53
C ARG A 75 11.70 -9.12 -6.42
N ASN A 76 12.95 -9.47 -6.74
CA ASN A 76 13.94 -9.81 -5.73
C ASN A 76 14.28 -8.63 -4.85
N HIS A 77 14.43 -7.42 -5.42
CA HIS A 77 14.63 -6.20 -4.66
C HIS A 77 13.47 -5.97 -3.65
N CYS A 78 12.23 -6.11 -4.08
CA CYS A 78 11.06 -6.02 -3.18
C CYS A 78 11.12 -7.04 -2.04
N LYS A 79 11.49 -8.30 -2.33
CA LYS A 79 11.64 -9.35 -1.30
C LYS A 79 12.71 -8.97 -0.27
N GLU A 80 13.85 -8.43 -0.72
CA GLU A 80 14.90 -7.97 0.19
C GLU A 80 14.40 -6.84 1.11
N LEU A 81 13.69 -5.86 0.57
CA LEU A 81 13.13 -4.76 1.33
C LEU A 81 12.08 -5.20 2.37
N LEU A 82 11.35 -6.27 2.08
CA LEU A 82 10.34 -6.81 2.99
C LEU A 82 10.91 -7.67 4.11
N LYS A 83 12.17 -8.12 4.05
CA LYS A 83 12.74 -9.01 5.08
C LYS A 83 12.57 -8.47 6.50
N VAL A 84 13.02 -7.25 6.74
CA VAL A 84 12.94 -6.66 8.09
C VAL A 84 11.50 -6.32 8.49
N PRO A 85 10.69 -5.64 7.67
CA PRO A 85 9.27 -5.42 7.97
C PRO A 85 8.51 -6.71 8.31
N MET A 86 8.74 -7.79 7.57
CA MET A 86 8.09 -9.08 7.83
C MET A 86 8.56 -9.73 9.12
N LEU A 87 9.85 -9.62 9.47
CA LEU A 87 10.34 -10.07 10.77
C LEU A 87 9.67 -9.30 11.91
N MET A 88 9.49 -7.99 11.76
CA MET A 88 8.76 -7.17 12.73
C MET A 88 7.30 -7.62 12.86
N VAL A 89 6.61 -7.83 11.75
CA VAL A 89 5.22 -8.33 11.75
C VAL A 89 5.13 -9.66 12.52
N ARG A 90 5.99 -10.63 12.21
CA ARG A 90 6.05 -11.94 12.88
C ARG A 90 6.25 -11.80 14.38
N GLU A 91 7.21 -10.97 14.80
CA GLU A 91 7.49 -10.74 16.22
C GLU A 91 6.30 -10.12 16.95
N PHE A 92 5.65 -9.12 16.33
CA PHE A 92 4.45 -8.52 16.91
C PHE A 92 3.30 -9.53 17.01
N ILE A 93 3.04 -10.32 15.95
CA ILE A 93 1.99 -11.36 15.98
C ILE A 93 2.29 -12.39 17.07
N ARG A 94 3.53 -12.88 17.15
CA ARG A 94 3.96 -13.79 18.21
C ARG A 94 3.78 -13.21 19.61
N SER A 95 3.88 -11.89 19.74
CA SER A 95 3.65 -11.13 20.98
C SER A 95 2.19 -10.73 21.21
N ASN A 96 1.24 -11.37 20.50
CA ASN A 96 -0.20 -11.15 20.58
C ASN A 96 -0.66 -9.74 20.15
N TYR A 97 0.03 -9.14 19.16
CA TYR A 97 -0.48 -7.99 18.44
C TYR A 97 -1.29 -8.47 17.24
N ARG A 98 -2.36 -7.74 16.92
CA ARG A 98 -3.18 -7.99 15.76
C ARG A 98 -2.69 -7.15 14.58
N LEU A 99 -2.40 -7.79 13.46
CA LEU A 99 -2.18 -7.09 12.19
C LEU A 99 -3.53 -6.66 11.65
N VAL A 100 -3.78 -5.34 11.59
CA VAL A 100 -5.09 -4.79 11.20
C VAL A 100 -5.18 -4.44 9.73
N GLY A 101 -4.09 -4.50 8.99
CA GLY A 101 -4.12 -4.30 7.54
C GLY A 101 -2.78 -3.89 6.96
N TYR A 102 -2.84 -3.70 5.66
CA TYR A 102 -1.84 -3.06 4.82
C TYR A 102 -2.47 -1.86 4.13
N ILE A 103 -1.76 -0.75 4.05
CA ILE A 103 -2.21 0.41 3.29
C ILE A 103 -1.17 0.76 2.23
N GLY A 104 -1.58 0.63 0.98
CA GLY A 104 -0.85 1.08 -0.20
C GLY A 104 -1.32 2.45 -0.68
N LEU A 105 -0.69 2.93 -1.75
CA LEU A 105 -1.06 4.16 -2.43
C LEU A 105 -1.87 3.83 -3.68
N GLU A 106 -3.03 4.43 -3.81
CA GLU A 106 -3.87 4.29 -5.01
C GLU A 106 -3.08 4.59 -6.29
N ASN A 107 -3.29 3.78 -7.30
CA ASN A 107 -2.63 3.91 -8.61
C ASN A 107 -1.09 3.79 -8.56
N SER A 108 -0.53 3.18 -7.53
CA SER A 108 0.89 2.87 -7.50
C SER A 108 1.18 1.53 -8.19
N PRO A 109 2.09 1.48 -9.18
CA PRO A 109 2.46 0.24 -9.86
C PRO A 109 3.18 -0.75 -8.96
N THR A 110 3.62 -0.29 -7.79
CA THR A 110 4.37 -1.11 -6.83
C THR A 110 3.61 -1.36 -5.54
N CYS A 111 2.90 -0.37 -5.02
CA CYS A 111 2.25 -0.42 -3.70
C CYS A 111 0.72 -0.40 -3.75
N GLY A 112 0.12 -0.20 -4.92
CA GLY A 112 -1.33 -0.18 -5.09
C GLY A 112 -1.94 -1.58 -4.98
N ILE A 113 -3.22 -1.63 -4.65
CA ILE A 113 -3.97 -2.88 -4.50
C ILE A 113 -4.75 -3.19 -5.79
N HIS A 114 -5.23 -2.14 -6.43
CA HIS A 114 -6.01 -2.22 -7.66
C HIS A 114 -5.25 -1.53 -8.79
N TRP A 115 -4.31 -2.25 -9.38
CA TRP A 115 -3.67 -1.84 -10.63
C TRP A 115 -4.51 -2.38 -11.77
N GLY A 116 -5.43 -1.62 -12.26
CA GLY A 116 -6.29 -2.04 -13.36
C GLY A 116 -6.65 -0.87 -14.26
N GLU A 117 -7.21 -1.19 -15.36
CA GLU A 117 -7.93 -0.46 -16.41
C GLU A 117 -7.47 0.97 -16.80
N HIS A 118 -7.02 1.81 -15.90
CA HIS A 118 -6.74 3.23 -16.16
C HIS A 118 -5.26 3.60 -16.12
N ASN A 119 -4.36 2.66 -15.85
CA ASN A 119 -2.95 2.97 -15.56
C ASN A 119 -1.94 2.45 -16.56
N VAL A 120 -2.39 1.81 -17.60
CA VAL A 120 -1.54 1.41 -18.72
C VAL A 120 -1.23 2.68 -19.51
N ASN A 121 -0.03 3.22 -19.34
CA ASN A 121 0.52 4.33 -20.16
C ASN A 121 0.10 5.77 -19.88
N ARG A 122 -0.31 6.17 -18.71
CA ARG A 122 -0.44 7.62 -18.43
C ARG A 122 0.86 8.41 -18.62
N TYR A 123 2.00 7.73 -18.68
CA TYR A 123 3.32 8.36 -18.71
C TYR A 123 4.19 7.99 -19.91
N ASN A 124 3.69 7.17 -20.82
CA ASN A 124 4.44 6.81 -22.04
C ASN A 124 3.79 7.47 -23.26
N THR A 125 3.73 8.80 -23.27
CA THR A 125 3.20 9.60 -24.39
C THR A 125 4.10 9.55 -25.62
N GLU A 126 5.30 8.98 -25.53
CA GLU A 126 6.29 8.92 -26.61
C GLU A 126 6.52 7.51 -27.16
N SER A 127 5.81 6.49 -26.67
CA SER A 127 5.93 5.16 -27.25
C SER A 127 5.14 5.07 -28.54
N PRO A 128 5.78 4.71 -29.66
CA PRO A 128 5.09 4.53 -30.95
C PRO A 128 4.13 3.32 -30.96
N ASN A 129 4.19 2.46 -29.94
CA ASN A 129 3.25 1.37 -29.76
C ASN A 129 2.30 1.73 -28.63
N PRO A 130 1.00 1.99 -28.93
CA PRO A 130 0.00 2.04 -27.89
C PRO A 130 0.07 0.69 -27.15
N VAL A 131 0.41 0.74 -25.86
CA VAL A 131 0.28 -0.45 -25.03
C VAL A 131 -1.21 -0.80 -25.05
N GLU A 132 -1.52 -2.02 -25.42
CA GLU A 132 -2.89 -2.53 -25.42
C GLU A 132 -3.52 -2.21 -24.07
N GLN A 133 -4.69 -1.61 -24.10
CA GLN A 133 -5.47 -1.44 -22.88
C GLN A 133 -5.85 -2.84 -22.39
N PRO A 134 -5.76 -3.12 -21.10
CA PRO A 134 -6.22 -4.40 -20.58
C PRO A 134 -7.66 -4.62 -21.03
N GLU A 135 -7.95 -5.82 -21.48
CA GLU A 135 -9.31 -6.22 -21.84
C GLU A 135 -10.26 -6.00 -20.65
N PRO A 136 -11.53 -5.66 -20.88
CA PRO A 136 -12.47 -5.36 -19.80
C PRO A 136 -12.65 -6.45 -18.74
N ASN A 137 -12.14 -7.65 -18.98
CA ASN A 137 -12.23 -8.82 -18.11
C ASN A 137 -10.86 -9.25 -17.54
N GLU A 138 -9.80 -8.48 -17.70
CA GLU A 138 -8.53 -8.83 -17.07
C GLU A 138 -8.61 -8.68 -15.56
N PRO A 139 -8.03 -9.62 -14.81
CA PRO A 139 -8.06 -9.56 -13.35
C PRO A 139 -7.32 -8.31 -12.86
N VAL A 140 -7.92 -7.63 -11.92
CA VAL A 140 -7.26 -6.51 -11.23
C VAL A 140 -5.96 -7.01 -10.59
N LEU A 141 -4.85 -6.44 -11.01
CA LEU A 141 -3.52 -6.82 -10.54
C LEU A 141 -3.10 -5.91 -9.38
N MET A 142 -2.45 -6.49 -8.38
CA MET A 142 -1.76 -5.70 -7.36
C MET A 142 -0.47 -5.09 -7.91
N GLY A 143 -0.02 -4.00 -7.31
CA GLY A 143 1.35 -3.52 -7.49
C GLY A 143 2.37 -4.56 -7.00
N ILE A 144 3.55 -4.59 -7.58
CA ILE A 144 4.54 -5.67 -7.40
C ILE A 144 4.91 -5.91 -5.92
N MET A 145 5.08 -4.85 -5.13
CA MET A 145 5.38 -4.97 -3.70
C MET A 145 4.18 -5.50 -2.91
N ALA A 146 2.97 -5.01 -3.23
CA ALA A 146 1.74 -5.46 -2.58
C ALA A 146 1.44 -6.93 -2.88
N GLU A 147 1.68 -7.37 -4.11
CA GLU A 147 1.57 -8.78 -4.53
C GLU A 147 2.50 -9.67 -3.72
N ILE A 148 3.80 -9.32 -3.65
CA ILE A 148 4.79 -10.09 -2.89
C ILE A 148 4.45 -10.11 -1.39
N LEU A 149 4.01 -8.98 -0.84
CA LEU A 149 3.60 -8.91 0.56
C LEU A 149 2.40 -9.82 0.84
N SER A 150 1.41 -9.84 -0.06
CA SER A 150 0.26 -10.73 0.03
C SER A 150 0.69 -12.21 -0.02
N GLU A 151 1.59 -12.56 -0.93
CA GLU A 151 2.16 -13.91 -1.01
C GLU A 151 2.84 -14.33 0.31
N GLU A 152 3.67 -13.45 0.89
CA GLU A 152 4.40 -13.75 2.13
C GLU A 152 3.47 -13.89 3.35
N LEU A 153 2.48 -13.01 3.48
CA LEU A 153 1.50 -13.10 4.56
C LEU A 153 0.65 -14.38 4.45
N ASN A 154 0.20 -14.73 3.24
CA ASN A 154 -0.60 -15.92 3.00
C ASN A 154 0.14 -17.22 3.29
N LYS A 155 1.44 -17.30 2.96
CA LYS A 155 2.28 -18.47 3.30
C LYS A 155 2.31 -18.78 4.80
N GLU A 156 2.14 -17.76 5.61
CA GLU A 156 2.19 -17.86 7.06
C GLU A 156 0.81 -17.98 7.72
N GLY A 157 -0.26 -18.01 6.91
CA GLY A 157 -1.63 -17.99 7.40
C GLY A 157 -2.04 -16.67 8.06
N ASN A 158 -1.29 -15.61 7.83
CA ASN A 158 -1.56 -14.27 8.34
C ASN A 158 -2.41 -13.51 7.33
N TYR A 159 -3.71 -13.49 7.55
CA TYR A 159 -4.63 -12.73 6.70
C TYR A 159 -4.81 -11.32 7.27
N ALA A 160 -4.60 -10.32 6.42
CA ALA A 160 -4.85 -8.93 6.75
C ALA A 160 -5.53 -8.24 5.55
N PRO A 161 -6.46 -7.30 5.78
CA PRO A 161 -7.05 -6.54 4.69
C PRO A 161 -6.01 -5.65 4.01
N PHE A 162 -6.14 -5.54 2.70
CA PHE A 162 -5.33 -4.68 1.85
C PHE A 162 -6.16 -3.49 1.43
N LEU A 163 -5.71 -2.29 1.77
CA LEU A 163 -6.39 -1.03 1.53
C LEU A 163 -5.55 -0.11 0.66
N GLU A 164 -6.22 0.75 -0.11
CA GLU A 164 -5.56 1.81 -0.90
C GLU A 164 -5.96 3.17 -0.38
N LEU A 165 -4.97 4.02 -0.11
CA LEU A 165 -5.22 5.41 0.23
C LEU A 165 -5.55 6.21 -1.05
N PRO A 166 -6.79 6.71 -1.21
CA PRO A 166 -7.25 7.39 -2.43
C PRO A 166 -6.88 8.88 -2.40
N VAL A 167 -5.59 9.17 -2.55
CA VAL A 167 -5.01 10.51 -2.33
C VAL A 167 -5.48 11.60 -3.29
N LYS A 168 -6.02 11.23 -4.45
CA LYS A 168 -6.50 12.19 -5.46
C LYS A 168 -8.00 12.45 -5.37
N GLU A 169 -8.70 11.68 -4.57
CA GLU A 169 -10.14 11.75 -4.46
C GLU A 169 -10.59 12.93 -3.58
N PRO A 170 -11.66 13.64 -3.94
CA PRO A 170 -12.27 14.65 -3.08
C PRO A 170 -12.73 14.06 -1.74
N ALA A 171 -12.87 14.92 -0.73
CA ALA A 171 -13.26 14.49 0.62
C ALA A 171 -14.60 13.74 0.66
N GLU A 172 -15.53 14.13 -0.20
CA GLU A 172 -16.90 13.60 -0.27
C GLU A 172 -17.01 12.36 -1.16
N SER A 173 -15.92 11.93 -1.82
CA SER A 173 -15.99 10.81 -2.75
C SER A 173 -16.36 9.50 -2.07
N ALA A 174 -17.07 8.65 -2.81
CA ALA A 174 -17.43 7.31 -2.34
C ALA A 174 -16.19 6.49 -1.99
N LYS A 175 -15.11 6.61 -2.77
CA LYS A 175 -13.86 5.89 -2.51
C LYS A 175 -13.23 6.29 -1.16
N ARG A 176 -13.20 7.59 -0.81
CA ARG A 176 -12.69 8.02 0.50
C ARG A 176 -13.55 7.49 1.64
N LYS A 177 -14.87 7.52 1.49
CA LYS A 177 -15.80 6.96 2.48
C LYS A 177 -15.56 5.46 2.68
N MET A 178 -15.51 4.69 1.59
CA MET A 178 -15.24 3.25 1.65
C MET A 178 -13.89 2.93 2.29
N PHE A 179 -12.84 3.68 1.97
CA PHE A 179 -11.53 3.51 2.60
C PHE A 179 -11.62 3.70 4.13
N TRP A 180 -12.25 4.77 4.59
CA TRP A 180 -12.38 5.03 6.03
C TRP A 180 -13.27 4.00 6.74
N GLU A 181 -14.40 3.62 6.15
CA GLU A 181 -15.28 2.60 6.70
C GLU A 181 -14.54 1.27 6.89
N GLU A 182 -13.80 0.83 5.88
CA GLU A 182 -13.04 -0.41 5.95
C GLU A 182 -11.86 -0.31 6.93
N LEU A 183 -11.14 0.81 6.96
CA LEU A 183 -10.07 1.03 7.93
C LEU A 183 -10.60 1.02 9.37
N ILE A 184 -11.67 1.76 9.64
CA ILE A 184 -12.31 1.83 10.96
C ILE A 184 -12.76 0.43 11.41
N LYS A 185 -13.44 -0.31 10.55
CA LYS A 185 -13.88 -1.68 10.80
C LYS A 185 -12.71 -2.60 11.20
N ASN A 186 -11.54 -2.44 10.59
CA ASN A 186 -10.38 -3.27 10.90
C ASN A 186 -9.60 -2.80 12.13
N VAL A 187 -9.58 -1.51 12.40
CA VAL A 187 -8.88 -0.92 13.55
C VAL A 187 -9.71 -1.04 14.83
N GLU A 188 -11.00 -0.78 14.77
CA GLU A 188 -11.87 -0.84 15.93
C GLU A 188 -12.42 -2.26 16.14
N PRO A 189 -12.45 -2.77 17.37
CA PRO A 189 -13.03 -4.09 17.60
C PRO A 189 -14.52 -4.06 17.27
N TYR A 190 -15.02 -5.09 16.62
CA TYR A 190 -16.44 -5.32 16.44
C TYR A 190 -17.15 -5.25 17.80
N GLY A 191 -18.10 -4.31 17.91
CA GLY A 191 -19.11 -4.26 18.95
C GLY A 191 -18.55 -4.37 20.38
N LYS A 192 -18.56 -3.28 21.11
CA LYS A 192 -18.95 -3.39 22.52
C LYS A 192 -20.41 -3.86 22.46
N GLU A 193 -20.64 -5.16 22.58
CA GLU A 193 -21.92 -5.59 23.12
C GLU A 193 -22.04 -4.90 24.49
N VAL A 194 -23.03 -4.06 24.59
CA VAL A 194 -23.48 -3.37 25.80
C VAL A 194 -24.03 -4.40 26.80
#